data_65cbaf2ff9ede8c4cab5e096b8d0b8a9
#
_entry.id   65cbaf2ff9ede8c4cab5e096b8d0b8a9
#
_cell.length_a   1.000
_cell.length_b   1.000
_cell.length_c   1.000
_cell.angle_alpha   90.00
_cell.angle_beta   90.00
_cell.angle_gamma   90.00
#
_symmetry.space_group_name_H-M   'P 1'
#
loop_
_entity.id
_entity.type
_entity.pdbx_description
1 polymer ?
#
loop_
_entity_poly.entity_id
_entity_poly.type
_entity_poly.pdbx_seq_one_letter_code
_entity_poly.pdbx_strand_id
1 'polypeptide(L)'
;MATDQKKYTESEAVKKARENYESQGAYTSQWKSQIDDTVSGILNRPKFSYDVNADALYGQYKDRYVNLGQQAMADTMGQAAKLTGGYGNSNAQMVGQQAYQGYLQALTDKIPELAQLAYQRYTQEGQDLYQKYGMLSGQEQADYNRWNDERNYRYNAYKGYRLCTENCRPELPWK
;
A
#
# COMPACT_ATOMS: atom_id res chain seq x y z
N MET A 1 3.61 -55.30 50.20
CA MET A 1 2.88 -55.54 48.92
C MET A 1 3.30 -54.47 47.96
N ALA A 2 4.18 -54.77 47.01
CA ALA A 2 4.58 -53.84 45.98
C ALA A 2 3.47 -53.77 44.93
N THR A 3 2.83 -52.62 44.82
CA THR A 3 1.88 -52.35 43.76
C THR A 3 2.65 -52.24 42.44
N ASP A 4 2.57 -53.27 41.64
CA ASP A 4 3.10 -53.30 40.28
C ASP A 4 2.32 -52.23 39.43
N GLN A 5 2.86 -51.00 39.40
CA GLN A 5 2.34 -49.93 38.53
C GLN A 5 2.65 -50.36 37.10
N LYS A 6 1.67 -50.99 36.45
CA LYS A 6 1.76 -51.33 35.04
C LYS A 6 2.08 -50.07 34.25
N LYS A 7 3.31 -49.97 33.77
CA LYS A 7 3.85 -48.83 33.01
C LYS A 7 2.93 -48.66 31.77
N TYR A 8 2.31 -47.48 31.66
CA TYR A 8 1.49 -47.13 30.52
C TYR A 8 2.29 -47.24 29.25
N THR A 9 1.89 -48.04 28.32
CA THR A 9 2.50 -48.15 26.99
C THR A 9 1.53 -47.48 26.00
N GLU A 10 2.00 -46.42 25.37
CA GLU A 10 1.20 -45.66 24.39
C GLU A 10 0.87 -46.57 23.20
N SER A 11 -0.42 -46.62 22.81
CA SER A 11 -0.84 -47.38 21.65
C SER A 11 -0.35 -46.75 20.33
N GLU A 12 -0.17 -47.54 19.27
CA GLU A 12 0.26 -47.02 17.96
C GLU A 12 -0.68 -45.96 17.42
N ALA A 13 -1.99 -46.03 17.69
CA ALA A 13 -2.97 -45.02 17.28
C ALA A 13 -2.71 -43.67 18.01
N VAL A 14 -2.44 -43.72 19.32
CA VAL A 14 -2.13 -42.50 20.11
C VAL A 14 -0.82 -41.90 19.65
N LYS A 15 0.21 -42.72 19.43
CA LYS A 15 1.51 -42.29 18.95
C LYS A 15 1.41 -41.57 17.61
N LYS A 16 0.72 -42.19 16.65
CA LYS A 16 0.48 -41.59 15.32
C LYS A 16 -0.29 -40.27 15.38
N ALA A 17 -1.30 -40.19 16.25
CA ALA A 17 -2.08 -38.97 16.43
C ALA A 17 -1.23 -37.84 17.08
N ARG A 18 -0.34 -38.20 18.05
CA ARG A 18 0.60 -37.26 18.63
C ARG A 18 1.60 -36.75 17.58
N GLU A 19 2.21 -37.63 16.83
CA GLU A 19 3.15 -37.27 15.75
C GLU A 19 2.49 -36.36 14.71
N ASN A 20 1.24 -36.63 14.33
CA ASN A 20 0.46 -35.78 13.44
C ASN A 20 0.21 -34.37 14.02
N TYR A 21 -0.10 -34.26 15.32
CA TYR A 21 -0.23 -32.97 16.00
C TYR A 21 1.09 -32.21 16.07
N GLU A 22 2.19 -32.91 16.43
CA GLU A 22 3.51 -32.31 16.59
C GLU A 22 4.12 -31.88 15.22
N SER A 23 3.79 -32.61 14.15
CA SER A 23 4.32 -32.35 12.80
C SER A 23 3.88 -31.03 12.19
N GLN A 24 2.81 -30.42 12.70
CA GLN A 24 2.32 -29.14 12.17
C GLN A 24 3.29 -27.99 12.44
N GLY A 25 4.07 -28.06 13.53
CA GLY A 25 5.02 -27.01 13.90
C GLY A 25 4.39 -25.70 14.36
N ALA A 26 5.20 -24.66 14.45
CA ALA A 26 4.75 -23.31 14.79
C ALA A 26 4.18 -22.61 13.54
N TYR A 27 3.26 -21.69 13.77
CA TYR A 27 2.78 -20.82 12.69
C TYR A 27 3.92 -19.97 12.13
N THR A 28 4.00 -19.89 10.83
CA THR A 28 4.93 -19.01 10.12
C THR A 28 4.13 -18.19 9.10
N SER A 29 4.15 -16.88 9.28
CA SER A 29 3.45 -15.96 8.39
C SER A 29 4.17 -15.85 7.04
N GLN A 30 3.43 -16.03 5.95
CA GLN A 30 3.91 -15.75 4.60
C GLN A 30 3.79 -14.26 4.24
N TRP A 31 3.01 -13.50 5.01
CA TRP A 31 2.71 -12.08 4.75
C TRP A 31 3.56 -11.13 5.58
N LYS A 32 4.29 -11.63 6.59
CA LYS A 32 5.03 -10.81 7.55
C LYS A 32 5.91 -9.76 6.90
N SER A 33 6.72 -10.14 5.93
CA SER A 33 7.62 -9.20 5.24
C SER A 33 6.86 -8.10 4.54
N GLN A 34 5.78 -8.43 3.82
CA GLN A 34 4.97 -7.45 3.10
C GLN A 34 4.21 -6.51 4.07
N ILE A 35 3.77 -7.03 5.21
CA ILE A 35 3.16 -6.22 6.27
C ILE A 35 4.18 -5.24 6.84
N ASP A 36 5.37 -5.72 7.23
CA ASP A 36 6.46 -4.91 7.79
C ASP A 36 6.88 -3.81 6.79
N ASP A 37 7.04 -4.13 5.51
CA ASP A 37 7.37 -3.17 4.45
C ASP A 37 6.27 -2.11 4.26
N THR A 38 5.01 -2.55 4.29
CA THR A 38 3.87 -1.62 4.15
C THR A 38 3.75 -0.70 5.34
N VAL A 39 3.90 -1.22 6.56
CA VAL A 39 3.94 -0.43 7.80
C VAL A 39 5.10 0.56 7.77
N SER A 40 6.28 0.13 7.35
CA SER A 40 7.44 1.01 7.18
C SER A 40 7.15 2.13 6.18
N GLY A 41 6.52 1.82 5.05
CA GLY A 41 6.10 2.81 4.06
C GLY A 41 5.10 3.83 4.60
N ILE A 42 4.18 3.41 5.47
CA ILE A 42 3.21 4.30 6.14
C ILE A 42 3.92 5.21 7.15
N LEU A 43 4.77 4.63 8.01
CA LEU A 43 5.42 5.35 9.11
C LEU A 43 6.49 6.34 8.63
N ASN A 44 7.22 5.98 7.58
CA ASN A 44 8.32 6.79 7.04
C ASN A 44 7.88 7.66 5.86
N ARG A 45 6.58 7.78 5.62
CA ARG A 45 6.07 8.59 4.52
C ARG A 45 6.44 10.06 4.74
N PRO A 46 7.12 10.71 3.77
CA PRO A 46 7.48 12.12 3.89
C PRO A 46 6.21 12.98 3.98
N LYS A 47 6.31 14.10 4.70
CA LYS A 47 5.22 15.09 4.72
C LYS A 47 5.04 15.66 3.31
N PHE A 48 3.80 15.98 2.96
CA PHE A 48 3.51 16.62 1.69
C PHE A 48 4.28 17.94 1.58
N SER A 49 4.98 18.12 0.46
CA SER A 49 5.53 19.40 0.02
C SER A 49 5.40 19.48 -1.50
N TYR A 50 5.07 20.65 -2.01
CA TYR A 50 4.95 20.87 -3.45
C TYR A 50 6.06 21.80 -3.92
N ASP A 51 6.89 21.31 -4.83
CA ASP A 51 7.89 22.10 -5.55
C ASP A 51 7.47 22.23 -7.02
N VAL A 52 7.05 23.43 -7.38
CA VAL A 52 6.58 23.73 -8.75
C VAL A 52 7.66 23.49 -9.79
N ASN A 53 8.95 23.67 -9.45
CA ASN A 53 10.04 23.50 -10.41
C ASN A 53 10.39 22.02 -10.64
N ALA A 54 10.04 21.15 -9.70
CA ALA A 54 10.20 19.71 -9.83
C ALA A 54 8.98 19.04 -10.48
N ASP A 55 7.88 19.77 -10.70
CA ASP A 55 6.65 19.23 -11.31
C ASP A 55 6.80 19.17 -12.84
N ALA A 56 6.87 17.94 -13.37
CA ALA A 56 6.96 17.70 -14.81
C ALA A 56 5.76 18.27 -15.58
N LEU A 57 4.57 18.27 -14.98
CA LEU A 57 3.36 18.83 -15.62
C LEU A 57 3.44 20.36 -15.68
N TYR A 58 3.96 21.01 -14.64
CA TYR A 58 4.25 22.43 -14.69
C TYR A 58 5.28 22.76 -15.78
N GLY A 59 6.32 21.93 -15.94
CA GLY A 59 7.30 22.07 -17.02
C GLY A 59 6.64 22.09 -18.40
N GLN A 60 5.73 21.16 -18.67
CA GLN A 60 4.97 21.11 -19.94
C GLN A 60 4.07 22.35 -20.12
N TYR A 61 3.38 22.79 -19.08
CA TYR A 61 2.60 24.02 -19.13
C TYR A 61 3.47 25.25 -19.40
N LYS A 62 4.62 25.36 -18.72
CA LYS A 62 5.57 26.45 -18.88
C LYS A 62 6.03 26.56 -20.34
N ASP A 63 6.49 25.46 -20.95
CA ASP A 63 6.92 25.46 -22.33
C ASP A 63 5.81 25.89 -23.28
N ARG A 64 4.59 25.37 -23.07
CA ARG A 64 3.42 25.73 -23.88
C ARG A 64 3.05 27.21 -23.74
N TYR A 65 2.93 27.73 -22.52
CA TYR A 65 2.50 29.10 -22.27
C TYR A 65 3.56 30.11 -22.70
N VAL A 66 4.85 29.81 -22.54
CA VAL A 66 5.95 30.65 -23.04
C VAL A 66 5.91 30.73 -24.56
N ASN A 67 5.76 29.61 -25.25
CA ASN A 67 5.68 29.59 -26.73
C ASN A 67 4.45 30.35 -27.24
N LEU A 68 3.27 30.13 -26.65
CA LEU A 68 2.05 30.85 -27.01
C LEU A 68 2.17 32.36 -26.73
N GLY A 69 2.77 32.71 -25.61
CA GLY A 69 3.02 34.11 -25.23
C GLY A 69 3.97 34.81 -26.21
N GLN A 70 5.03 34.15 -26.66
CA GLN A 70 5.97 34.68 -27.67
C GLN A 70 5.26 34.88 -29.02
N GLN A 71 4.42 33.94 -29.46
CA GLN A 71 3.61 34.09 -30.67
C GLN A 71 2.64 35.26 -30.55
N ALA A 72 1.90 35.35 -29.45
CA ALA A 72 0.96 36.45 -29.20
C ALA A 72 1.67 37.82 -29.13
N MET A 73 2.85 37.87 -28.55
CA MET A 73 3.70 39.08 -28.54
C MET A 73 4.05 39.49 -29.98
N ALA A 74 4.55 38.57 -30.81
CA ALA A 74 4.95 38.84 -32.18
C ALA A 74 3.74 39.28 -33.05
N ASP A 75 2.60 38.59 -32.93
CA ASP A 75 1.37 38.91 -33.65
C ASP A 75 0.83 40.29 -33.25
N THR A 76 0.82 40.61 -31.97
CA THR A 76 0.34 41.92 -31.47
C THR A 76 1.23 43.05 -31.90
N MET A 77 2.54 42.86 -31.85
CA MET A 77 3.53 43.84 -32.37
C MET A 77 3.36 44.06 -33.87
N GLY A 78 3.16 42.97 -34.63
CA GLY A 78 2.92 43.04 -36.09
C GLY A 78 1.63 43.77 -36.45
N GLN A 79 0.56 43.55 -35.70
CA GLN A 79 -0.74 44.26 -35.88
C GLN A 79 -0.59 45.76 -35.55
N ALA A 80 0.07 46.08 -34.43
CA ALA A 80 0.25 47.46 -34.02
C ALA A 80 1.16 48.24 -35.02
N ALA A 81 2.19 47.61 -35.57
CA ALA A 81 3.06 48.19 -36.58
C ALA A 81 2.29 48.48 -37.89
N LYS A 82 1.37 47.59 -38.31
CA LYS A 82 0.52 47.82 -39.49
C LYS A 82 -0.38 49.05 -39.34
N LEU A 83 -0.93 49.28 -38.17
CA LEU A 83 -1.80 50.43 -37.87
C LEU A 83 -1.03 51.79 -37.87
N THR A 84 0.29 51.74 -37.63
CA THR A 84 1.15 52.95 -37.59
C THR A 84 2.00 53.14 -38.82
N GLY A 85 1.63 52.54 -39.96
CA GLY A 85 2.33 52.69 -41.24
C GLY A 85 3.64 51.92 -41.34
N GLY A 86 3.81 50.83 -40.60
CA GLY A 86 4.99 49.94 -40.67
C GLY A 86 6.17 50.31 -39.80
N TYR A 87 6.08 51.38 -39.05
CA TYR A 87 7.13 51.78 -38.09
C TYR A 87 6.89 51.07 -36.74
N GLY A 88 7.90 50.29 -36.31
CA GLY A 88 7.95 49.77 -34.94
C GLY A 88 8.12 50.92 -33.95
N ASN A 89 7.09 51.20 -33.15
CA ASN A 89 7.13 52.20 -32.12
C ASN A 89 7.10 51.56 -30.71
N SER A 90 7.44 52.35 -29.71
CA SER A 90 7.44 51.92 -28.31
C SER A 90 6.07 51.41 -27.83
N ASN A 91 4.99 51.88 -28.48
CA ASN A 91 3.63 51.44 -28.16
C ASN A 91 3.40 49.99 -28.64
N ALA A 92 3.88 49.61 -29.84
CA ALA A 92 3.78 48.24 -30.35
C ALA A 92 4.55 47.25 -29.42
N GLN A 93 5.72 47.65 -28.95
CA GLN A 93 6.52 46.84 -28.00
C GLN A 93 5.77 46.65 -26.67
N MET A 94 5.22 47.76 -26.14
CA MET A 94 4.48 47.70 -24.86
C MET A 94 3.24 46.78 -24.93
N VAL A 95 2.45 46.86 -25.99
CA VAL A 95 1.27 46.03 -26.17
C VAL A 95 1.63 44.55 -26.38
N GLY A 96 2.70 44.29 -27.15
CA GLY A 96 3.28 42.94 -27.33
C GLY A 96 3.77 42.34 -26.02
N GLN A 97 4.50 43.12 -25.21
CA GLN A 97 4.93 42.66 -23.86
C GLN A 97 3.76 42.40 -22.94
N GLN A 98 2.70 43.22 -22.98
CA GLN A 98 1.49 43.00 -22.22
C GLN A 98 0.79 41.69 -22.60
N ALA A 99 0.72 41.36 -23.90
CA ALA A 99 0.21 40.10 -24.37
C ALA A 99 1.02 38.90 -23.83
N TYR A 100 2.35 38.99 -23.90
CA TYR A 100 3.24 37.94 -23.35
C TYR A 100 3.04 37.76 -21.83
N GLN A 101 2.98 38.85 -21.08
CA GLN A 101 2.77 38.80 -19.64
C GLN A 101 1.42 38.19 -19.25
N GLY A 102 0.37 38.37 -20.07
CA GLY A 102 -0.90 37.70 -19.89
C GLY A 102 -0.79 36.17 -19.90
N TYR A 103 0.05 35.61 -20.76
CA TYR A 103 0.32 34.18 -20.76
C TYR A 103 1.14 33.72 -19.56
N LEU A 104 2.12 34.52 -19.11
CA LEU A 104 2.87 34.20 -17.91
C LEU A 104 1.99 34.26 -16.65
N GLN A 105 1.06 35.20 -16.59
CA GLN A 105 0.06 35.25 -15.51
C GLN A 105 -0.82 34.02 -15.53
N ALA A 106 -1.35 33.64 -16.71
CA ALA A 106 -2.14 32.43 -16.85
C ALA A 106 -1.40 31.15 -16.47
N LEU A 107 -0.08 31.10 -16.71
CA LEU A 107 0.79 30.02 -16.21
C LEU A 107 0.86 30.03 -14.69
N THR A 108 1.06 31.21 -14.09
CA THR A 108 1.12 31.34 -12.62
C THR A 108 -0.18 30.94 -11.96
N ASP A 109 -1.33 31.25 -12.57
CA ASP A 109 -2.65 30.88 -12.09
C ASP A 109 -2.91 29.36 -12.11
N LYS A 110 -2.08 28.59 -12.86
CA LYS A 110 -2.12 27.12 -12.86
C LYS A 110 -1.41 26.50 -11.65
N ILE A 111 -0.54 27.21 -10.95
CA ILE A 111 0.23 26.65 -9.83
C ILE A 111 -0.66 26.10 -8.70
N PRO A 112 -1.70 26.82 -8.25
CA PRO A 112 -2.59 26.28 -7.20
C PRO A 112 -3.32 25.00 -7.63
N GLU A 113 -3.75 24.92 -8.89
CA GLU A 113 -4.42 23.74 -9.46
C GLU A 113 -3.47 22.53 -9.45
N LEU A 114 -2.22 22.74 -9.88
CA LEU A 114 -1.19 21.69 -9.90
C LEU A 114 -0.81 21.24 -8.48
N ALA A 115 -0.67 22.18 -7.55
CA ALA A 115 -0.42 21.87 -6.14
C ALA A 115 -1.57 21.04 -5.54
N GLN A 116 -2.83 21.37 -5.86
CA GLN A 116 -3.99 20.60 -5.42
C GLN A 116 -3.99 19.19 -6.02
N LEU A 117 -3.67 19.05 -7.31
CA LEU A 117 -3.57 17.75 -7.95
C LEU A 117 -2.45 16.89 -7.34
N ALA A 118 -1.30 17.48 -7.05
CA ALA A 118 -0.20 16.82 -6.35
C ALA A 118 -0.61 16.37 -4.94
N TYR A 119 -1.35 17.21 -4.22
CA TYR A 119 -1.88 16.86 -2.90
C TYR A 119 -2.90 15.72 -2.96
N GLN A 120 -3.76 15.71 -3.96
CA GLN A 120 -4.72 14.61 -4.17
C GLN A 120 -4.01 13.28 -4.42
N ARG A 121 -2.97 13.27 -5.29
CA ARG A 121 -2.14 12.08 -5.53
C ARG A 121 -1.46 11.61 -4.25
N TYR A 122 -0.85 12.52 -3.52
CA TYR A 122 -0.25 12.21 -2.23
C TYR A 122 -1.27 11.57 -1.27
N THR A 123 -2.47 12.12 -1.16
CA THR A 123 -3.52 11.57 -0.29
C THR A 123 -3.96 10.18 -0.76
N GLN A 124 -4.15 10.00 -2.07
CA GLN A 124 -4.54 8.71 -2.66
C GLN A 124 -3.50 7.63 -2.38
N GLU A 125 -2.22 7.91 -2.61
CA GLU A 125 -1.12 6.98 -2.31
C GLU A 125 -1.10 6.57 -0.83
N GLY A 126 -1.41 7.52 0.06
CA GLY A 126 -1.57 7.23 1.49
C GLY A 126 -2.71 6.27 1.77
N GLN A 127 -3.88 6.52 1.17
CA GLN A 127 -5.03 5.63 1.31
C GLN A 127 -4.74 4.23 0.75
N ASP A 128 -4.04 4.15 -0.38
CA ASP A 128 -3.67 2.88 -1.00
C ASP A 128 -2.75 2.05 -0.09
N LEU A 129 -1.81 2.69 0.62
CA LEU A 129 -0.97 2.02 1.63
C LEU A 129 -1.79 1.47 2.79
N TYR A 130 -2.76 2.23 3.31
CA TYR A 130 -3.64 1.75 4.38
C TYR A 130 -4.56 0.62 3.91
N GLN A 131 -5.10 0.70 2.69
CA GLN A 131 -5.90 -0.39 2.11
C GLN A 131 -5.06 -1.65 1.93
N LYS A 132 -3.83 -1.52 1.41
CA LYS A 132 -2.89 -2.63 1.27
C LYS A 132 -2.59 -3.29 2.62
N TYR A 133 -2.32 -2.47 3.66
CA TYR A 133 -2.12 -2.98 5.02
C TYR A 133 -3.35 -3.75 5.53
N GLY A 134 -4.55 -3.20 5.36
CA GLY A 134 -5.80 -3.86 5.77
C GLY A 134 -6.01 -5.20 5.07
N MET A 135 -5.74 -5.27 3.76
CA MET A 135 -5.83 -6.51 2.99
C MET A 135 -4.81 -7.55 3.47
N LEU A 136 -3.55 -7.17 3.64
CA LEU A 136 -2.49 -8.08 4.10
C LEU A 136 -2.76 -8.60 5.52
N SER A 137 -3.19 -7.71 6.43
CA SER A 137 -3.56 -8.09 7.80
C SER A 137 -4.77 -9.04 7.82
N GLY A 138 -5.74 -8.83 6.94
CA GLY A 138 -6.89 -9.74 6.79
C GLY A 138 -6.47 -11.12 6.30
N GLN A 139 -5.54 -11.21 5.34
CA GLN A 139 -5.00 -12.48 4.85
C GLN A 139 -4.19 -13.20 5.94
N GLU A 140 -3.34 -12.47 6.66
CA GLU A 140 -2.57 -12.99 7.79
C GLU A 140 -3.49 -13.59 8.86
N GLN A 141 -4.55 -12.87 9.23
CA GLN A 141 -5.52 -13.36 10.21
C GLN A 141 -6.26 -14.61 9.72
N ALA A 142 -6.62 -14.66 8.45
CA ALA A 142 -7.29 -15.82 7.86
C ALA A 142 -6.37 -17.06 7.84
N ASP A 143 -5.08 -16.87 7.50
CA ASP A 143 -4.09 -17.94 7.48
C ASP A 143 -3.78 -18.44 8.90
N TYR A 144 -3.64 -17.52 9.87
CA TYR A 144 -3.47 -17.87 11.27
C TYR A 144 -4.68 -18.67 11.81
N ASN A 145 -5.90 -18.22 11.52
CA ASN A 145 -7.11 -18.91 11.95
C ASN A 145 -7.16 -20.33 11.38
N ARG A 146 -6.84 -20.49 10.09
CA ARG A 146 -6.81 -21.79 9.40
C ARG A 146 -5.78 -22.74 10.03
N TRP A 147 -4.58 -22.23 10.28
CA TRP A 147 -3.54 -22.98 11.00
C TRP A 147 -3.99 -23.38 12.40
N ASN A 148 -4.59 -22.45 13.14
CA ASN A 148 -5.07 -22.68 14.51
C ASN A 148 -6.21 -23.71 14.58
N ASP A 149 -7.16 -23.65 13.63
CA ASP A 149 -8.26 -24.60 13.51
C ASP A 149 -7.73 -26.00 13.20
N GLU A 150 -6.79 -26.13 12.29
CA GLU A 150 -6.13 -27.39 11.96
C GLU A 150 -5.37 -27.94 13.19
N ARG A 151 -4.66 -27.07 13.92
CA ARG A 151 -3.96 -27.44 15.14
C ARG A 151 -4.91 -27.97 16.21
N ASN A 152 -6.03 -27.27 16.40
CA ASN A 152 -7.06 -27.68 17.37
C ASN A 152 -7.71 -29.00 16.96
N TYR A 153 -8.00 -29.20 15.68
CA TYR A 153 -8.51 -30.47 15.16
C TYR A 153 -7.56 -31.64 15.45
N ARG A 154 -6.26 -31.50 15.14
CA ARG A 154 -5.24 -32.52 15.39
C ARG A 154 -5.05 -32.77 16.87
N TYR A 155 -5.04 -31.74 17.70
CA TYR A 155 -4.96 -31.87 19.16
C TYR A 155 -6.16 -32.62 19.74
N ASN A 156 -7.37 -32.30 19.31
CA ASN A 156 -8.58 -32.97 19.78
C ASN A 156 -8.61 -34.44 19.36
N ALA A 157 -8.14 -34.76 18.16
CA ALA A 157 -7.98 -36.14 17.72
C ALA A 157 -7.00 -36.89 18.62
N TYR A 158 -5.81 -36.32 18.87
CA TYR A 158 -4.82 -36.91 19.79
C TYR A 158 -5.41 -37.13 21.19
N LYS A 159 -6.05 -36.10 21.76
CA LYS A 159 -6.72 -36.17 23.08
C LYS A 159 -7.80 -37.24 23.13
N GLY A 160 -8.61 -37.37 22.09
CA GLY A 160 -9.67 -38.37 21.97
C GLY A 160 -9.10 -39.80 22.00
N TYR A 161 -8.07 -40.08 21.20
CA TYR A 161 -7.40 -41.39 21.19
C TYR A 161 -6.78 -41.73 22.54
N ARG A 162 -6.14 -40.75 23.20
CA ARG A 162 -5.54 -40.93 24.52
C ARG A 162 -6.59 -41.29 25.59
N LEU A 163 -7.67 -40.54 25.66
CA LEU A 163 -8.76 -40.79 26.62
C LEU A 163 -9.45 -42.16 26.39
N CYS A 164 -9.61 -42.53 25.12
CA CYS A 164 -10.16 -43.84 24.80
C CYS A 164 -9.28 -44.99 25.32
N THR A 165 -7.97 -44.90 25.16
CA THR A 165 -7.02 -45.94 25.63
C THR A 165 -6.87 -45.94 27.16
N GLU A 166 -7.02 -44.81 27.84
CA GLU A 166 -6.98 -44.74 29.31
C GLU A 166 -8.26 -45.31 29.95
N ASN A 167 -9.42 -45.12 29.33
CA ASN A 167 -10.72 -45.55 29.84
C ASN A 167 -11.16 -46.95 29.37
N CYS A 168 -10.58 -47.49 28.29
CA CYS A 168 -10.82 -48.86 27.83
C CYS A 168 -9.96 -49.85 28.63
N ARG A 169 -10.06 -49.90 29.97
CA ARG A 169 -9.58 -51.04 30.74
C ARG A 169 -10.51 -52.21 30.41
N PRO A 170 -9.99 -53.35 29.95
CA PRO A 170 -10.81 -54.55 29.93
C PRO A 170 -11.27 -54.84 31.36
N GLU A 171 -12.57 -54.82 31.61
CA GLU A 171 -13.11 -55.31 32.86
C GLU A 171 -12.59 -56.72 33.08
N LEU A 172 -11.87 -56.91 34.18
CA LEU A 172 -11.40 -58.22 34.58
C LEU A 172 -12.65 -59.11 34.74
N PRO A 173 -12.67 -60.33 34.19
CA PRO A 173 -13.78 -61.22 34.39
C PRO A 173 -13.86 -61.55 35.88
N TRP A 174 -15.05 -61.32 36.43
CA TRP A 174 -15.40 -61.71 37.76
C TRP A 174 -15.15 -63.21 37.94
N LYS A 175 -14.26 -63.60 38.85
CA LYS A 175 -14.21 -64.95 39.44
C LYS A 175 -14.95 -64.97 40.73
#